data_7cb90d298e758b412d4dc1a5cacd4ad8
#
_entry.id   7cb90d298e758b412d4dc1a5cacd4ad8
#
_cell.length_a   1.000
_cell.length_b   1.000
_cell.length_c   1.000
_cell.angle_alpha   90.00
_cell.angle_beta   90.00
_cell.angle_gamma   90.00
#
_symmetry.space_group_name_H-M   'P 1'
#
loop_
_entity.id
_entity.type
_entity.pdbx_description
1 polymer ?
#
loop_
_entity_poly.entity_id
_entity_poly.type
_entity_poly.pdbx_seq_one_letter_code
_entity_poly.pdbx_strand_id
1 'polypeptide(L)'
;GVFPSAVMSMFLANPAVIAMFIAIMNSVAGSNRNMKLKNICLATCMGSMFGGTCTLVGSTPQLTVQSILEPQTGLTFSMWDFLPVGALLTVLYLVYVLFIGYPLGKTIWGTCELPGDGSIADSETAGELGGGNDITVASSRKKQIAMVAILALMIVLFITEIVSNAVTACICASLCVITGCTNEKRVMRNMDWPVLFRLAGCLGIGAGIDASGCGELIAGAFMSVFGADVSPFMLLAGAVFMSIVISNFISNSTAAFIVLPPVLAICSEYGFNPMAFAIGISYGVSLCFATPLANAQTGMTMVAGYKFNDYFKYNFLLEIIVFIGIVAFVPLFWDLRI
;
A
#
# COMPACT_ATOMS: atom_id res chain seq x y z
N GLY A 1 11.19 13.95 5.65
CA GLY A 1 9.89 13.59 5.03
C GLY A 1 9.58 12.10 5.12
N VAL A 2 10.55 11.24 4.83
CA VAL A 2 10.35 9.78 4.71
C VAL A 2 9.86 9.14 6.01
N PHE A 3 10.53 9.36 7.13
CA PHE A 3 10.15 8.76 8.41
C PHE A 3 8.77 9.21 8.92
N PRO A 4 8.45 10.52 8.96
CA PRO A 4 7.11 10.95 9.35
C PRO A 4 6.00 10.44 8.43
N SER A 5 6.24 10.36 7.12
CA SER A 5 5.25 9.81 6.19
C SER A 5 4.99 8.33 6.44
N ALA A 6 6.03 7.55 6.76
CA ALA A 6 5.90 6.15 7.10
C ALA A 6 5.05 5.96 8.38
N VAL A 7 5.36 6.70 9.45
CA VAL A 7 4.60 6.60 10.71
C VAL A 7 3.14 7.01 10.54
N MET A 8 2.87 8.10 9.82
CA MET A 8 1.49 8.53 9.58
C MET A 8 0.70 7.54 8.74
N SER A 9 1.36 6.91 7.79
CA SER A 9 0.72 5.96 6.88
C SER A 9 0.38 4.61 7.51
N MET A 10 0.91 4.31 8.69
CA MET A 10 0.46 3.14 9.46
C MET A 10 -1.02 3.22 9.85
N PHE A 11 -1.56 4.43 10.00
CA PHE A 11 -2.93 4.65 10.49
C PHE A 11 -3.81 5.42 9.52
N LEU A 12 -3.23 6.07 8.52
CA LEU A 12 -3.92 6.86 7.51
C LEU A 12 -3.72 6.25 6.13
N ALA A 13 -4.73 6.36 5.28
CA ALA A 13 -4.65 5.90 3.90
C ALA A 13 -3.46 6.56 3.17
N ASN A 14 -2.62 5.76 2.53
CA ASN A 14 -1.43 6.18 1.81
C ASN A 14 -1.64 7.38 0.86
N PRO A 15 -2.72 7.43 0.02
CA PRO A 15 -2.95 8.56 -0.87
C PRO A 15 -3.12 9.90 -0.12
N ALA A 16 -3.83 9.88 1.02
CA ALA A 16 -4.05 11.08 1.82
C ALA A 16 -2.74 11.61 2.43
N VAL A 17 -1.90 10.70 2.94
CA VAL A 17 -0.57 11.04 3.47
C VAL A 17 0.30 11.66 2.39
N ILE A 18 0.35 11.04 1.21
CA ILE A 18 1.16 11.54 0.10
C ILE A 18 0.69 12.91 -0.39
N ALA A 19 -0.62 13.12 -0.56
CA ALA A 19 -1.16 14.43 -0.96
C ALA A 19 -0.71 15.54 0.00
N MET A 20 -0.77 15.28 1.31
CA MET A 20 -0.32 16.21 2.33
C MET A 20 1.20 16.47 2.25
N PHE A 21 1.99 15.40 2.11
CA PHE A 21 3.46 15.55 2.03
C PHE A 21 3.93 16.23 0.74
N ILE A 22 3.26 16.00 -0.40
CA ILE A 22 3.56 16.72 -1.65
C ILE A 22 3.40 18.23 -1.45
N ALA A 23 2.33 18.68 -0.80
CA ALA A 23 2.11 20.09 -0.51
C ALA A 23 3.21 20.67 0.39
N ILE A 24 3.61 19.94 1.46
CA ILE A 24 4.69 20.36 2.36
C ILE A 24 6.03 20.41 1.62
N MET A 25 6.34 19.37 0.83
CA MET A 25 7.61 19.29 0.11
C MET A 25 7.74 20.37 -0.98
N ASN A 26 6.63 20.70 -1.63
CA ASN A 26 6.60 21.79 -2.59
C ASN A 26 6.92 23.14 -1.92
N SER A 27 6.35 23.39 -0.76
CA SER A 27 6.66 24.59 0.05
C SER A 27 8.13 24.63 0.50
N VAL A 28 8.69 23.49 0.91
CA VAL A 28 10.09 23.39 1.34
C VAL A 28 11.05 23.53 0.16
N ALA A 29 10.76 22.90 -0.98
CA ALA A 29 11.56 23.02 -2.19
C ALA A 29 11.57 24.47 -2.73
N GLY A 30 10.43 25.15 -2.70
CA GLY A 30 10.33 26.57 -3.07
C GLY A 30 11.15 27.51 -2.17
N SER A 31 11.39 27.12 -0.90
CA SER A 31 12.19 27.90 0.05
C SER A 31 13.69 27.60 -0.03
N ASN A 32 14.10 26.50 -0.62
CA ASN A 32 15.49 26.01 -0.56
C ASN A 32 16.03 25.67 -1.96
N ARG A 33 16.80 26.58 -2.56
CA ARG A 33 17.39 26.45 -3.91
C ARG A 33 18.26 25.19 -4.14
N ASN A 34 18.67 24.52 -3.07
CA ASN A 34 19.55 23.35 -3.15
C ASN A 34 18.78 22.00 -3.14
N MET A 35 17.44 22.01 -3.05
CA MET A 35 16.62 20.80 -2.97
C MET A 35 15.66 20.76 -4.14
N LYS A 36 15.79 19.74 -5.00
CA LYS A 36 14.78 19.43 -6.01
C LYS A 36 13.64 18.64 -5.41
N LEU A 37 12.41 19.02 -5.74
CA LEU A 37 11.21 18.26 -5.36
C LEU A 37 11.33 16.79 -5.78
N LYS A 38 11.85 16.51 -6.97
CA LYS A 38 12.11 15.15 -7.48
C LYS A 38 13.00 14.30 -6.57
N ASN A 39 13.96 14.87 -5.86
CA ASN A 39 14.89 14.09 -5.02
C ASN A 39 14.26 13.61 -3.71
N ILE A 40 13.14 14.21 -3.28
CA ILE A 40 12.50 13.92 -1.99
C ILE A 40 11.08 13.37 -2.13
N CYS A 41 10.36 13.73 -3.19
CA CYS A 41 8.96 13.38 -3.35
C CYS A 41 8.77 11.87 -3.50
N LEU A 42 9.51 11.24 -4.41
CA LEU A 42 9.41 9.80 -4.65
C LEU A 42 9.85 8.99 -3.42
N ALA A 43 10.95 9.39 -2.78
CA ALA A 43 11.41 8.74 -1.55
C ALA A 43 10.38 8.86 -0.42
N THR A 44 9.71 9.99 -0.28
CA THR A 44 8.66 10.16 0.75
C THR A 44 7.43 9.34 0.42
N CYS A 45 7.06 9.23 -0.86
CA CYS A 45 5.99 8.37 -1.33
C CYS A 45 6.26 6.90 -0.99
N MET A 46 7.45 6.39 -1.33
CA MET A 46 7.84 5.04 -0.95
C MET A 46 7.80 4.84 0.56
N GLY A 47 8.29 5.81 1.34
CA GLY A 47 8.24 5.76 2.81
C GLY A 47 6.82 5.56 3.36
N SER A 48 5.82 6.24 2.79
CA SER A 48 4.44 6.04 3.20
C SER A 48 3.92 4.65 2.81
N MET A 49 4.32 4.12 1.66
CA MET A 49 3.92 2.76 1.25
C MET A 49 4.48 1.71 2.21
N PHE A 50 5.76 1.79 2.57
CA PHE A 50 6.36 0.89 3.55
C PHE A 50 5.72 1.03 4.94
N GLY A 51 5.47 2.25 5.39
CA GLY A 51 4.76 2.48 6.65
C GLY A 51 3.34 1.92 6.65
N GLY A 52 2.61 2.13 5.56
CA GLY A 52 1.26 1.61 5.39
C GLY A 52 1.16 0.08 5.40
N THR A 53 2.24 -0.62 5.03
CA THR A 53 2.26 -2.09 5.12
C THR A 53 2.54 -2.65 6.51
N CYS A 54 2.80 -1.82 7.51
CA CYS A 54 3.03 -2.28 8.89
C CYS A 54 1.74 -2.66 9.63
N THR A 55 0.57 -2.24 9.16
CA THR A 55 -0.71 -2.53 9.80
C THR A 55 -1.76 -2.96 8.79
N LEU A 56 -2.73 -3.73 9.22
CA LEU A 56 -3.80 -4.23 8.35
C LEU A 56 -4.57 -3.11 7.62
N VAL A 57 -4.78 -1.97 8.26
CA VAL A 57 -5.60 -0.85 7.75
C VAL A 57 -4.79 0.16 6.94
N GLY A 58 -3.48 0.21 7.12
CA GLY A 58 -2.62 1.20 6.47
C GLY A 58 -2.57 1.06 4.94
N SER A 59 -2.86 -0.14 4.41
CA SER A 59 -2.80 -0.39 2.97
C SER A 59 -4.02 -1.17 2.47
N THR A 60 -4.67 -0.69 1.41
CA THR A 60 -5.86 -1.34 0.81
C THR A 60 -5.61 -2.79 0.36
N PRO A 61 -4.46 -3.16 -0.24
CA PRO A 61 -4.20 -4.54 -0.65
C PRO A 61 -4.25 -5.55 0.50
N GLN A 62 -3.89 -5.16 1.72
CA GLN A 62 -3.96 -6.04 2.90
C GLN A 62 -5.39 -6.41 3.25
N LEU A 63 -6.30 -5.43 3.22
CA LEU A 63 -7.74 -5.67 3.39
C LEU A 63 -8.29 -6.54 2.26
N THR A 64 -7.81 -6.37 1.03
CA THR A 64 -8.18 -7.22 -0.11
C THR A 64 -7.74 -8.66 0.12
N VAL A 65 -6.50 -8.87 0.54
CA VAL A 65 -5.95 -10.21 0.85
C VAL A 65 -6.76 -10.87 1.97
N GLN A 66 -7.12 -10.14 3.03
CA GLN A 66 -8.00 -10.65 4.08
C GLN A 66 -9.37 -11.06 3.54
N SER A 67 -9.98 -10.25 2.67
CA SER A 67 -11.30 -10.55 2.10
C SER A 67 -11.33 -11.81 1.23
N ILE A 68 -10.17 -12.26 0.75
CA ILE A 68 -10.00 -13.52 0.01
C ILE A 68 -9.70 -14.68 0.98
N LEU A 69 -8.82 -14.45 1.96
CA LEU A 69 -8.36 -15.45 2.89
C LEU A 69 -9.49 -15.95 3.81
N GLU A 70 -10.25 -15.03 4.40
CA GLU A 70 -11.28 -15.31 5.40
C GLU A 70 -12.36 -16.28 4.89
N PRO A 71 -12.99 -16.09 3.70
CA PRO A 71 -14.00 -17.03 3.20
C PRO A 71 -13.46 -18.40 2.85
N GLN A 72 -12.20 -18.52 2.41
CA GLN A 72 -11.62 -19.79 1.96
C GLN A 72 -11.01 -20.61 3.08
N THR A 73 -10.50 -19.96 4.14
CA THR A 73 -9.76 -20.66 5.20
C THR A 73 -10.36 -20.49 6.59
N GLY A 74 -11.28 -19.54 6.78
CA GLY A 74 -11.81 -19.14 8.08
C GLY A 74 -10.82 -18.36 8.95
N LEU A 75 -9.62 -18.04 8.42
CA LEU A 75 -8.57 -17.30 9.15
C LEU A 75 -8.68 -15.81 8.88
N THR A 76 -8.43 -15.00 9.91
CA THR A 76 -8.44 -13.54 9.83
C THR A 76 -7.13 -12.97 10.34
N PHE A 77 -6.68 -11.86 9.77
CA PHE A 77 -5.52 -11.13 10.27
C PHE A 77 -5.88 -10.24 11.45
N SER A 78 -5.03 -10.24 12.46
CA SER A 78 -4.97 -9.19 13.48
C SER A 78 -4.41 -7.90 12.86
N MET A 79 -4.71 -6.77 13.50
CA MET A 79 -4.16 -5.46 13.11
C MET A 79 -2.63 -5.47 13.02
N TRP A 80 -1.96 -6.26 13.87
CA TRP A 80 -0.51 -6.26 14.07
C TRP A 80 0.25 -7.39 13.39
N ASP A 81 -0.43 -8.31 12.72
CA ASP A 81 0.21 -9.46 12.04
C ASP A 81 1.21 -9.02 10.98
N PHE A 82 0.98 -7.85 10.40
CA PHE A 82 1.87 -7.26 9.42
C PHE A 82 3.06 -6.51 10.04
N LEU A 83 3.01 -6.16 11.35
CA LEU A 83 4.03 -5.32 11.97
C LEU A 83 5.44 -5.90 11.95
N PRO A 84 5.69 -7.18 12.29
CA PRO A 84 7.04 -7.71 12.39
C PRO A 84 7.81 -7.62 11.07
N VAL A 85 7.21 -8.11 9.98
CA VAL A 85 7.83 -8.07 8.65
C VAL A 85 7.82 -6.66 8.08
N GLY A 86 6.71 -5.91 8.22
CA GLY A 86 6.57 -4.54 7.75
C GLY A 86 7.58 -3.58 8.38
N ALA A 87 7.83 -3.72 9.68
CA ALA A 87 8.84 -2.91 10.37
C ALA A 87 10.24 -3.19 9.84
N LEU A 88 10.61 -4.46 9.63
CA LEU A 88 11.90 -4.82 9.05
C LEU A 88 12.07 -4.29 7.63
N LEU A 89 11.03 -4.41 6.80
CA LEU A 89 11.04 -3.86 5.44
C LEU A 89 11.11 -2.33 5.45
N THR A 90 10.45 -1.66 6.40
CA THR A 90 10.53 -0.21 6.56
C THR A 90 11.93 0.23 6.98
N VAL A 91 12.58 -0.48 7.92
CA VAL A 91 13.98 -0.23 8.31
C VAL A 91 14.92 -0.46 7.12
N LEU A 92 14.73 -1.56 6.40
CA LEU A 92 15.49 -1.87 5.17
C LEU A 92 15.37 -0.73 4.14
N TYR A 93 14.15 -0.22 3.95
CA TYR A 93 13.90 0.92 3.08
C TYR A 93 14.59 2.21 3.57
N LEU A 94 14.53 2.52 4.86
CA LEU A 94 15.21 3.69 5.42
C LEU A 94 16.72 3.63 5.20
N VAL A 95 17.32 2.46 5.42
CA VAL A 95 18.74 2.22 5.12
C VAL A 95 19.02 2.38 3.63
N TYR A 96 18.19 1.78 2.77
CA TYR A 96 18.32 1.94 1.32
C TYR A 96 18.29 3.41 0.89
N VAL A 97 17.32 4.19 1.38
CA VAL A 97 17.20 5.61 1.01
C VAL A 97 18.42 6.41 1.43
N LEU A 98 18.97 6.16 2.62
CA LEU A 98 20.14 6.89 3.13
C LEU A 98 21.40 6.60 2.33
N PHE A 99 21.65 5.34 2.00
CA PHE A 99 22.93 4.92 1.38
C PHE A 99 22.86 4.85 -0.14
N ILE A 100 21.72 4.51 -0.72
CA ILE A 100 21.57 4.27 -2.17
C ILE A 100 20.56 5.24 -2.79
N GLY A 101 19.38 5.36 -2.25
CA GLY A 101 18.26 6.09 -2.86
C GLY A 101 18.55 7.58 -3.03
N TYR A 102 19.05 8.24 -2.00
CA TYR A 102 19.36 9.67 -2.07
C TYR A 102 20.54 9.99 -3.01
N PRO A 103 21.68 9.28 -2.96
CA PRO A 103 22.75 9.44 -3.96
C PRO A 103 22.28 9.14 -5.38
N LEU A 104 21.49 8.08 -5.57
CA LEU A 104 20.97 7.70 -6.88
C LEU A 104 20.02 8.78 -7.45
N GLY A 105 19.14 9.34 -6.63
CA GLY A 105 18.29 10.46 -7.01
C GLY A 105 19.08 11.67 -7.49
N LYS A 106 20.15 12.05 -6.78
CA LYS A 106 21.04 13.13 -7.20
C LYS A 106 21.74 12.85 -8.54
N THR A 107 22.09 11.61 -8.80
CA THR A 107 22.74 11.21 -10.05
C THR A 107 21.77 11.26 -11.22
N ILE A 108 20.51 10.83 -11.01
CA ILE A 108 19.48 10.78 -12.06
C ILE A 108 18.93 12.19 -12.38
N TRP A 109 18.65 12.99 -11.35
CA TRP A 109 17.93 14.29 -11.52
C TRP A 109 18.80 15.52 -11.25
N GLY A 110 20.05 15.36 -10.80
CA GLY A 110 20.97 16.46 -10.47
C GLY A 110 20.66 17.16 -9.13
N THR A 111 21.51 18.11 -8.76
CA THR A 111 21.47 18.79 -7.45
C THR A 111 20.87 20.20 -7.48
N CYS A 112 20.81 20.86 -8.65
CA CYS A 112 20.28 22.23 -8.78
C CYS A 112 19.04 22.27 -9.67
N GLU A 113 18.04 23.06 -9.29
CA GLU A 113 16.96 23.44 -10.21
C GLU A 113 17.50 24.47 -11.20
N LEU A 114 17.43 24.14 -12.49
CA LEU A 114 17.58 25.16 -13.52
C LEU A 114 16.33 26.06 -13.51
N PRO A 115 16.46 27.35 -13.77
CA PRO A 115 15.30 28.25 -13.92
C PRO A 115 14.37 27.69 -15.02
N GLY A 116 13.19 27.24 -14.66
CA GLY A 116 12.21 26.65 -15.60
C GLY A 116 11.92 25.17 -15.42
N ASP A 117 12.61 24.43 -14.51
CA ASP A 117 12.36 23.00 -14.28
C ASP A 117 11.41 22.79 -13.10
N GLY A 118 10.12 22.97 -13.36
CA GLY A 118 9.05 22.38 -12.55
C GLY A 118 8.73 23.01 -11.21
N SER A 119 8.57 24.35 -11.15
CA SER A 119 7.69 24.89 -10.11
C SER A 119 6.25 24.55 -10.48
N ILE A 120 5.55 23.83 -9.61
CA ILE A 120 4.10 23.52 -9.73
C ILE A 120 3.27 24.83 -9.59
N ALA A 121 3.88 26.00 -9.80
CA ALA A 121 3.21 27.30 -9.67
C ALA A 121 2.05 27.47 -10.67
N ASP A 122 2.01 26.68 -11.76
CA ASP A 122 1.04 26.87 -12.84
C ASP A 122 0.12 25.67 -13.12
N SER A 123 0.14 24.60 -12.31
CA SER A 123 -0.79 23.50 -12.56
C SER A 123 -2.00 23.57 -11.62
N GLU A 124 -3.10 24.10 -12.14
CA GLU A 124 -4.45 23.91 -11.60
C GLU A 124 -4.78 22.40 -11.37
N THR A 125 -3.97 21.50 -11.90
CA THR A 125 -4.08 20.05 -11.81
C THR A 125 -3.77 19.47 -10.42
N ALA A 126 -3.02 20.18 -9.56
CA ALA A 126 -2.78 19.72 -8.18
C ALA A 126 -4.06 19.79 -7.31
N GLY A 127 -5.03 20.61 -7.71
CA GLY A 127 -6.34 20.71 -7.06
C GLY A 127 -7.31 19.60 -7.47
N GLU A 128 -7.15 19.03 -8.66
CA GLU A 128 -8.07 17.98 -9.16
C GLU A 128 -7.68 16.56 -8.73
N LEU A 129 -6.40 16.30 -8.45
CA LEU A 129 -5.94 14.99 -7.96
C LEU A 129 -6.12 14.79 -6.45
N GLY A 130 -6.27 15.88 -5.70
CA GLY A 130 -6.65 15.84 -4.28
C GLY A 130 -8.10 16.23 -4.11
N GLY A 131 -9.03 15.40 -4.56
CA GLY A 131 -10.47 15.52 -4.40
C GLY A 131 -11.02 16.85 -3.85
N GLY A 132 -11.21 17.86 -4.71
CA GLY A 132 -12.09 19.00 -4.46
C GLY A 132 -11.42 20.26 -3.92
N ASN A 133 -11.51 21.31 -4.72
CA ASN A 133 -11.37 22.73 -4.38
C ASN A 133 -12.18 23.13 -3.14
N ASP A 134 -11.67 22.95 -1.95
CA ASP A 134 -12.16 23.57 -0.72
C ASP A 134 -11.17 23.41 0.45
N ILE A 135 -9.87 23.69 0.23
CA ILE A 135 -8.90 23.81 1.33
C ILE A 135 -8.85 25.24 1.89
N THR A 136 -9.89 26.00 1.75
CA THR A 136 -10.09 27.24 2.51
C THR A 136 -11.13 26.98 3.60
N VAL A 137 -10.83 26.07 4.52
CA VAL A 137 -11.61 26.01 5.75
C VAL A 137 -10.79 26.66 6.83
N ALA A 138 -11.14 27.89 7.18
CA ALA A 138 -10.92 28.40 8.53
C ALA A 138 -11.66 27.44 9.49
N SER A 139 -11.08 26.26 9.72
CA SER A 139 -11.68 25.25 10.57
C SER A 139 -11.67 25.79 11.99
N SER A 140 -12.84 25.90 12.59
CA SER A 140 -12.98 26.28 14.00
C SER A 140 -12.07 25.37 14.84
N ARG A 141 -11.31 25.93 15.76
CA ARG A 141 -10.41 25.22 16.68
C ARG A 141 -11.09 24.02 17.37
N LYS A 142 -12.41 24.13 17.61
CA LYS A 142 -13.24 23.03 18.16
C LYS A 142 -13.32 21.83 17.22
N LYS A 143 -13.45 22.05 15.91
CA LYS A 143 -13.50 20.95 14.91
C LYS A 143 -12.14 20.28 14.73
N GLN A 144 -11.04 21.04 14.82
CA GLN A 144 -9.69 20.48 14.80
C GLN A 144 -9.44 19.55 16.00
N ILE A 145 -9.82 20.01 17.20
CA ILE A 145 -9.70 19.18 18.42
C ILE A 145 -10.58 17.93 18.33
N ALA A 146 -11.81 18.06 17.84
CA ALA A 146 -12.71 16.92 17.64
C ALA A 146 -12.12 15.89 16.67
N MET A 147 -11.54 16.36 15.55
CA MET A 147 -10.90 15.48 14.57
C MET A 147 -9.70 14.72 15.14
N VAL A 148 -8.84 15.42 15.91
CA VAL A 148 -7.69 14.79 16.59
C VAL A 148 -8.17 13.78 17.64
N ALA A 149 -9.22 14.09 18.38
CA ALA A 149 -9.79 13.18 19.38
C ALA A 149 -10.40 11.91 18.73
N ILE A 150 -11.10 12.07 17.59
CA ILE A 150 -11.66 10.93 16.83
C ILE A 150 -10.52 10.07 16.24
N LEU A 151 -9.46 10.70 15.74
CA LEU A 151 -8.29 9.98 15.25
C LEU A 151 -7.60 9.19 16.38
N ALA A 152 -7.42 9.81 17.54
CA ALA A 152 -6.85 9.14 18.71
C ALA A 152 -7.74 7.97 19.17
N LEU A 153 -9.07 8.16 19.22
CA LEU A 153 -10.03 7.10 19.53
C LEU A 153 -9.93 5.94 18.52
N MET A 154 -9.84 6.23 17.23
CA MET A 154 -9.68 5.24 16.17
C MET A 154 -8.41 4.40 16.37
N ILE A 155 -7.29 5.06 16.65
CA ILE A 155 -6.02 4.38 16.93
C ILE A 155 -6.13 3.49 18.16
N VAL A 156 -6.73 3.97 19.25
CA VAL A 156 -6.93 3.18 20.47
C VAL A 156 -7.82 1.96 20.21
N LEU A 157 -8.93 2.10 19.50
CA LEU A 157 -9.81 1.00 19.16
C LEU A 157 -9.14 -0.03 18.25
N PHE A 158 -8.30 0.41 17.31
CA PHE A 158 -7.51 -0.50 16.48
C PHE A 158 -6.42 -1.24 17.25
N ILE A 159 -5.79 -0.57 18.23
CA ILE A 159 -4.76 -1.20 19.09
C ILE A 159 -5.39 -2.24 20.03
N THR A 160 -6.56 -1.93 20.58
CA THR A 160 -7.19 -2.79 21.60
C THR A 160 -7.97 -3.96 21.00
N GLU A 161 -8.30 -3.89 19.70
CA GLU A 161 -9.08 -4.91 18.95
C GLU A 161 -10.39 -5.34 19.66
N ILE A 162 -10.91 -4.50 20.58
CA ILE A 162 -12.15 -4.78 21.32
C ILE A 162 -13.34 -4.90 20.35
N VAL A 163 -13.27 -4.18 19.24
CA VAL A 163 -14.31 -4.12 18.20
C VAL A 163 -13.65 -4.42 16.86
N SER A 164 -14.34 -5.13 15.96
CA SER A 164 -13.80 -5.41 14.64
C SER A 164 -13.42 -4.13 13.89
N ASN A 165 -12.36 -4.20 13.07
CA ASN A 165 -11.81 -3.06 12.34
C ASN A 165 -12.87 -2.34 11.47
N ALA A 166 -13.78 -3.11 10.86
CA ALA A 166 -14.89 -2.56 10.05
C ALA A 166 -15.85 -1.72 10.89
N VAL A 167 -16.25 -2.23 12.07
CA VAL A 167 -17.17 -1.51 12.98
C VAL A 167 -16.49 -0.27 13.55
N THR A 168 -15.21 -0.36 13.93
CA THR A 168 -14.41 0.79 14.38
C THR A 168 -14.38 1.90 13.33
N ALA A 169 -14.12 1.54 12.06
CA ALA A 169 -14.12 2.51 10.97
C ALA A 169 -15.49 3.17 10.78
N CYS A 170 -16.59 2.40 10.84
CA CYS A 170 -17.94 2.93 10.74
C CYS A 170 -18.29 3.87 11.91
N ILE A 171 -17.92 3.52 13.15
CA ILE A 171 -18.13 4.37 14.33
C ILE A 171 -17.39 5.70 14.16
N CYS A 172 -16.10 5.67 13.83
CA CYS A 172 -15.29 6.88 13.67
C CYS A 172 -15.78 7.75 12.51
N ALA A 173 -16.17 7.16 11.37
CA ALA A 173 -16.77 7.89 10.26
C ALA A 173 -18.08 8.58 10.66
N SER A 174 -18.95 7.88 11.39
CA SER A 174 -20.21 8.43 11.90
C SER A 174 -19.95 9.59 12.88
N LEU A 175 -18.99 9.44 13.79
CA LEU A 175 -18.59 10.51 14.71
C LEU A 175 -18.08 11.75 13.97
N CYS A 176 -17.34 11.60 12.86
CA CYS A 176 -16.90 12.73 12.03
C CYS A 176 -18.07 13.50 11.43
N VAL A 177 -19.16 12.82 11.07
CA VAL A 177 -20.38 13.46 10.55
C VAL A 177 -21.16 14.13 11.69
N ILE A 178 -21.38 13.44 12.81
CA ILE A 178 -22.13 13.95 13.97
C ILE A 178 -21.45 15.19 14.57
N THR A 179 -20.14 15.19 14.70
CA THR A 179 -19.38 16.35 15.22
C THR A 179 -19.29 17.51 14.22
N GLY A 180 -19.81 17.35 13.01
CA GLY A 180 -19.78 18.38 11.97
C GLY A 180 -18.38 18.64 11.42
N CYS A 181 -17.43 17.70 11.60
CA CYS A 181 -16.12 17.77 10.96
C CYS A 181 -16.23 17.56 9.45
N THR A 182 -17.19 16.75 9.02
CA THR A 182 -17.51 16.53 7.60
C THR A 182 -19.01 16.49 7.39
N ASN A 183 -19.45 16.45 6.14
CA ASN A 183 -20.87 16.38 5.77
C ASN A 183 -21.14 15.06 5.06
N GLU A 184 -22.29 14.44 5.31
CA GLU A 184 -22.73 13.19 4.68
C GLU A 184 -22.56 13.22 3.15
N LYS A 185 -23.02 14.30 2.49
CA LYS A 185 -22.85 14.49 1.04
C LYS A 185 -21.40 14.49 0.59
N ARG A 186 -20.48 15.04 1.40
CA ARG A 186 -19.05 15.05 1.11
C ARG A 186 -18.44 13.66 1.30
N VAL A 187 -18.85 12.93 2.34
CA VAL A 187 -18.42 11.54 2.57
C VAL A 187 -18.81 10.68 1.38
N MET A 188 -20.10 10.71 0.98
CA MET A 188 -20.62 9.91 -0.13
C MET A 188 -19.97 10.27 -1.48
N ARG A 189 -19.67 11.55 -1.71
CA ARG A 189 -18.99 11.99 -2.94
C ARG A 189 -17.54 11.57 -3.00
N ASN A 190 -16.85 11.55 -1.86
CA ASN A 190 -15.43 11.19 -1.77
C ASN A 190 -15.20 9.69 -1.51
N MET A 191 -16.26 8.90 -1.40
CA MET A 191 -16.18 7.46 -1.29
C MET A 191 -15.69 6.86 -2.60
N ASP A 192 -14.69 6.00 -2.54
CA ASP A 192 -14.14 5.33 -3.71
C ASP A 192 -15.05 4.15 -4.13
N TRP A 193 -16.17 4.48 -4.75
CA TRP A 193 -17.14 3.50 -5.26
C TRP A 193 -16.51 2.45 -6.19
N PRO A 194 -15.60 2.81 -7.11
CA PRO A 194 -14.88 1.83 -7.93
C PRO A 194 -14.14 0.76 -7.12
N VAL A 195 -13.58 1.09 -5.97
CA VAL A 195 -12.93 0.11 -5.08
C VAL A 195 -13.95 -0.85 -4.51
N LEU A 196 -15.08 -0.35 -4.00
CA LEU A 196 -16.14 -1.18 -3.42
C LEU A 196 -16.73 -2.16 -4.45
N PHE A 197 -17.04 -1.69 -5.67
CA PHE A 197 -17.55 -2.55 -6.73
C PHE A 197 -16.52 -3.56 -7.22
N ARG A 198 -15.25 -3.20 -7.27
CA ARG A 198 -14.16 -4.15 -7.59
C ARG A 198 -14.06 -5.25 -6.53
N LEU A 199 -14.05 -4.89 -5.25
CA LEU A 199 -14.02 -5.87 -4.16
C LEU A 199 -15.21 -6.82 -4.23
N ALA A 200 -16.42 -6.29 -4.39
CA ALA A 200 -17.63 -7.13 -4.52
C ALA A 200 -17.58 -8.06 -5.74
N GLY A 201 -17.17 -7.54 -6.90
CA GLY A 201 -17.03 -8.34 -8.13
C GLY A 201 -15.97 -9.44 -8.00
N CYS A 202 -14.84 -9.12 -7.37
CA CYS A 202 -13.76 -10.09 -7.16
C CYS A 202 -14.14 -11.19 -6.15
N LEU A 203 -14.89 -10.86 -5.09
CA LEU A 203 -15.46 -11.88 -4.19
C LEU A 203 -16.39 -12.85 -4.95
N GLY A 204 -17.21 -12.31 -5.88
CA GLY A 204 -18.05 -13.13 -6.74
C GLY A 204 -17.26 -14.05 -7.67
N ILE A 205 -16.17 -13.55 -8.25
CA ILE A 205 -15.26 -14.35 -9.08
C ILE A 205 -14.57 -15.43 -8.23
N GLY A 206 -14.07 -15.08 -7.04
CA GLY A 206 -13.45 -16.03 -6.11
C GLY A 206 -14.40 -17.17 -5.77
N ALA A 207 -15.63 -16.85 -5.36
CA ALA A 207 -16.66 -17.86 -5.09
C ALA A 207 -17.00 -18.70 -6.34
N GLY A 208 -16.96 -18.11 -7.54
CA GLY A 208 -17.14 -18.83 -8.79
C GLY A 208 -16.00 -19.82 -9.11
N ILE A 209 -14.76 -19.43 -8.84
CA ILE A 209 -13.57 -20.29 -8.99
C ILE A 209 -13.66 -21.49 -8.04
N ASP A 210 -14.01 -21.25 -6.77
CA ASP A 210 -14.17 -22.33 -5.77
C ASP A 210 -15.31 -23.28 -6.15
N ALA A 211 -16.48 -22.74 -6.52
CA ALA A 211 -17.64 -23.56 -6.90
C ALA A 211 -17.45 -24.35 -8.21
N SER A 212 -16.60 -23.88 -9.13
CA SER A 212 -16.34 -24.52 -10.42
C SER A 212 -15.22 -25.57 -10.38
N GLY A 213 -14.45 -25.69 -9.30
CA GLY A 213 -13.24 -26.51 -9.24
C GLY A 213 -12.07 -25.97 -10.08
N CYS A 214 -12.19 -24.77 -10.62
CA CYS A 214 -11.11 -24.12 -11.37
C CYS A 214 -9.86 -23.93 -10.51
N GLY A 215 -9.99 -23.78 -9.20
CA GLY A 215 -8.89 -23.66 -8.26
C GLY A 215 -7.93 -24.86 -8.36
N GLU A 216 -8.47 -26.08 -8.36
CA GLU A 216 -7.70 -27.33 -8.49
C GLU A 216 -6.99 -27.42 -9.86
N LEU A 217 -7.64 -27.01 -10.94
CA LEU A 217 -7.03 -27.00 -12.27
C LEU A 217 -5.87 -26.00 -12.35
N ILE A 218 -6.02 -24.81 -11.77
CA ILE A 218 -4.98 -23.78 -11.73
C ILE A 218 -3.82 -24.27 -10.83
N ALA A 219 -4.11 -24.85 -9.66
CA ALA A 219 -3.11 -25.44 -8.78
C ALA A 219 -2.35 -26.57 -9.49
N GLY A 220 -3.04 -27.48 -10.18
CA GLY A 220 -2.43 -28.55 -10.96
C GLY A 220 -1.55 -28.03 -12.11
N ALA A 221 -1.98 -27.01 -12.82
CA ALA A 221 -1.17 -26.35 -13.86
C ALA A 221 0.07 -25.68 -13.27
N PHE A 222 -0.06 -25.01 -12.13
CA PHE A 222 1.06 -24.40 -11.42
C PHE A 222 2.08 -25.48 -10.97
N MET A 223 1.60 -26.58 -10.39
CA MET A 223 2.44 -27.70 -9.97
C MET A 223 3.12 -28.43 -11.13
N SER A 224 2.50 -28.48 -12.29
CA SER A 224 3.15 -29.05 -13.49
C SER A 224 4.38 -28.27 -13.94
N VAL A 225 4.41 -26.97 -13.66
CA VAL A 225 5.54 -26.06 -13.97
C VAL A 225 6.64 -26.16 -12.91
N PHE A 226 6.28 -26.26 -11.62
CA PHE A 226 7.22 -26.23 -10.51
C PHE A 226 7.64 -27.63 -9.98
N GLY A 227 6.96 -28.70 -10.42
CA GLY A 227 7.23 -30.08 -10.00
C GLY A 227 6.49 -30.52 -8.74
N ALA A 228 6.42 -31.84 -8.49
CA ALA A 228 5.67 -32.44 -7.37
C ALA A 228 6.33 -32.23 -5.99
N ASP A 229 7.62 -31.87 -5.93
CA ASP A 229 8.39 -31.62 -4.71
C ASP A 229 8.63 -30.14 -4.46
N VAL A 230 7.58 -29.31 -4.54
CA VAL A 230 7.72 -27.86 -4.28
C VAL A 230 8.01 -27.63 -2.81
N SER A 231 9.18 -27.08 -2.50
CA SER A 231 9.45 -26.59 -1.16
C SER A 231 8.54 -25.39 -0.83
N PRO A 232 8.04 -25.27 0.40
CA PRO A 232 7.22 -24.13 0.80
C PRO A 232 7.91 -22.78 0.52
N PHE A 233 9.24 -22.75 0.65
CA PHE A 233 10.04 -21.57 0.38
C PHE A 233 10.03 -21.18 -1.12
N MET A 234 10.12 -22.15 -2.03
CA MET A 234 10.04 -21.90 -3.47
C MET A 234 8.64 -21.41 -3.87
N LEU A 235 7.59 -21.99 -3.28
CA LEU A 235 6.22 -21.53 -3.51
C LEU A 235 6.03 -20.09 -3.05
N LEU A 236 6.53 -19.75 -1.86
CA LEU A 236 6.47 -18.36 -1.35
C LEU A 236 7.21 -17.41 -2.28
N ALA A 237 8.44 -17.74 -2.67
CA ALA A 237 9.24 -16.91 -3.58
C ALA A 237 8.53 -16.73 -4.93
N GLY A 238 8.00 -17.80 -5.51
CA GLY A 238 7.24 -17.73 -6.76
C GLY A 238 5.97 -16.88 -6.65
N ALA A 239 5.19 -17.06 -5.59
CA ALA A 239 3.97 -16.31 -5.33
C ALA A 239 4.25 -14.80 -5.14
N VAL A 240 5.27 -14.46 -4.34
CA VAL A 240 5.69 -13.07 -4.12
C VAL A 240 6.22 -12.45 -5.42
N PHE A 241 7.05 -13.17 -6.18
CA PHE A 241 7.55 -12.71 -7.46
C PHE A 241 6.42 -12.41 -8.45
N MET A 242 5.48 -13.34 -8.62
CA MET A 242 4.31 -13.15 -9.48
C MET A 242 3.45 -11.98 -9.01
N SER A 243 3.27 -11.82 -7.71
CA SER A 243 2.53 -10.70 -7.11
C SER A 243 3.14 -9.35 -7.49
N ILE A 244 4.46 -9.21 -7.35
CA ILE A 244 5.20 -7.99 -7.70
C ILE A 244 5.08 -7.72 -9.20
N VAL A 245 5.37 -8.72 -10.04
CA VAL A 245 5.36 -8.55 -11.50
C VAL A 245 3.97 -8.14 -11.98
N ILE A 246 2.93 -8.88 -11.59
CA ILE A 246 1.56 -8.60 -12.04
C ILE A 246 1.09 -7.24 -11.52
N SER A 247 1.38 -6.90 -10.26
CA SER A 247 0.95 -5.65 -9.64
C SER A 247 1.62 -4.41 -10.23
N ASN A 248 2.76 -4.53 -10.89
CA ASN A 248 3.37 -3.41 -11.61
C ASN A 248 2.60 -2.98 -12.88
N PHE A 249 1.75 -3.86 -13.42
CA PHE A 249 0.99 -3.59 -14.65
C PHE A 249 -0.51 -3.39 -14.42
N ILE A 250 -1.04 -3.97 -13.33
CA ILE A 250 -2.46 -3.89 -12.97
C ILE A 250 -2.61 -3.42 -11.52
N SER A 251 -3.84 -3.13 -11.08
CA SER A 251 -4.07 -2.68 -9.70
C SER A 251 -3.68 -3.77 -8.68
N ASN A 252 -3.12 -3.34 -7.55
CA ASN A 252 -2.68 -4.22 -6.46
C ASN A 252 -3.77 -5.20 -5.99
N SER A 253 -5.00 -4.70 -5.84
CA SER A 253 -6.14 -5.55 -5.46
C SER A 253 -6.41 -6.62 -6.51
N THR A 254 -6.39 -6.26 -7.80
CA THR A 254 -6.60 -7.23 -8.88
C THR A 254 -5.47 -8.28 -8.91
N ALA A 255 -4.23 -7.87 -8.69
CA ALA A 255 -3.10 -8.79 -8.60
C ALA A 255 -3.27 -9.79 -7.45
N ALA A 256 -3.73 -9.32 -6.27
CA ALA A 256 -4.04 -10.19 -5.14
C ALA A 256 -5.11 -11.23 -5.48
N PHE A 257 -6.18 -10.84 -6.16
CA PHE A 257 -7.24 -11.75 -6.60
C PHE A 257 -6.79 -12.79 -7.63
N ILE A 258 -5.79 -12.49 -8.43
CA ILE A 258 -5.24 -13.45 -9.41
C ILE A 258 -4.30 -14.45 -8.72
N VAL A 259 -3.43 -13.96 -7.82
CA VAL A 259 -2.33 -14.77 -7.28
C VAL A 259 -2.74 -15.56 -6.03
N LEU A 260 -3.54 -14.97 -5.13
CA LEU A 260 -3.81 -15.58 -3.83
C LEU A 260 -4.67 -16.86 -3.89
N PRO A 261 -5.81 -16.91 -4.60
CA PRO A 261 -6.66 -18.11 -4.58
C PRO A 261 -5.95 -19.40 -5.04
N PRO A 262 -5.18 -19.40 -6.16
CA PRO A 262 -4.41 -20.59 -6.54
C PRO A 262 -3.39 -21.01 -5.50
N VAL A 263 -2.74 -20.04 -4.84
CA VAL A 263 -1.75 -20.34 -3.79
C VAL A 263 -2.43 -20.95 -2.56
N LEU A 264 -3.61 -20.44 -2.16
CA LEU A 264 -4.39 -21.01 -1.06
C LEU A 264 -4.85 -22.44 -1.35
N ALA A 265 -5.25 -22.74 -2.58
CA ALA A 265 -5.59 -24.11 -3.00
C ALA A 265 -4.39 -25.06 -2.83
N ILE A 266 -3.18 -24.63 -3.23
CA ILE A 266 -1.94 -25.38 -3.03
C ILE A 266 -1.66 -25.56 -1.53
N CYS A 267 -1.83 -24.50 -0.73
CA CYS A 267 -1.63 -24.58 0.72
C CYS A 267 -2.54 -25.62 1.37
N SER A 268 -3.81 -25.69 0.97
CA SER A 268 -4.76 -26.68 1.51
C SER A 268 -4.40 -28.12 1.12
N GLU A 269 -3.88 -28.33 -0.09
CA GLU A 269 -3.51 -29.66 -0.61
C GLU A 269 -2.24 -30.20 0.04
N TYR A 270 -1.23 -29.33 0.26
CA TYR A 270 0.09 -29.73 0.76
C TYR A 270 0.31 -29.49 2.25
N GLY A 271 -0.68 -28.99 2.98
CA GLY A 271 -0.58 -28.69 4.41
C GLY A 271 0.36 -27.53 4.71
N PHE A 272 0.40 -26.52 3.83
CA PHE A 272 1.16 -25.30 4.06
C PHE A 272 0.30 -24.26 4.80
N ASN A 273 0.96 -23.37 5.53
CA ASN A 273 0.30 -22.35 6.32
C ASN A 273 -0.24 -21.19 5.43
N PRO A 274 -1.55 -21.10 5.18
CA PRO A 274 -2.09 -20.09 4.27
C PRO A 274 -1.84 -18.64 4.73
N MET A 275 -1.70 -18.40 6.05
CA MET A 275 -1.40 -17.08 6.61
C MET A 275 -0.04 -16.55 6.14
N ALA A 276 1.00 -17.38 6.16
CA ALA A 276 2.33 -17.00 5.73
C ALA A 276 2.37 -16.56 4.25
N PHE A 277 1.69 -17.33 3.39
CA PHE A 277 1.61 -17.02 1.96
C PHE A 277 0.77 -15.79 1.68
N ALA A 278 -0.35 -15.64 2.36
CA ALA A 278 -1.21 -14.46 2.23
C ALA A 278 -0.48 -13.18 2.65
N ILE A 279 0.29 -13.22 3.74
CA ILE A 279 1.15 -12.10 4.18
C ILE A 279 2.21 -11.79 3.12
N GLY A 280 2.92 -12.79 2.62
CA GLY A 280 3.94 -12.60 1.59
C GLY A 280 3.38 -11.97 0.32
N ILE A 281 2.25 -12.49 -0.18
CA ILE A 281 1.53 -11.95 -1.35
C ILE A 281 1.06 -10.52 -1.07
N SER A 282 0.54 -10.24 0.12
CA SER A 282 0.10 -8.90 0.52
C SER A 282 1.22 -7.86 0.43
N TYR A 283 2.42 -8.19 0.89
CA TYR A 283 3.59 -7.32 0.72
C TYR A 283 3.99 -7.21 -0.74
N GLY A 284 3.99 -8.30 -1.50
CA GLY A 284 4.35 -8.31 -2.92
C GLY A 284 3.47 -7.38 -3.74
N VAL A 285 2.14 -7.43 -3.54
CA VAL A 285 1.22 -6.52 -4.25
C VAL A 285 1.24 -5.08 -3.73
N SER A 286 1.58 -4.86 -2.46
CA SER A 286 1.60 -3.53 -1.85
C SER A 286 2.87 -2.75 -2.18
N LEU A 287 4.01 -3.43 -2.27
CA LEU A 287 5.34 -2.84 -2.44
C LEU A 287 5.86 -2.99 -3.87
N CYS A 288 5.00 -2.74 -4.85
CA CYS A 288 5.33 -2.65 -6.27
C CYS A 288 5.37 -1.18 -6.68
N PHE A 289 6.47 -0.72 -7.21
CA PHE A 289 6.68 0.70 -7.52
C PHE A 289 7.60 0.95 -8.72
N ALA A 290 7.92 -0.08 -9.50
CA ALA A 290 8.71 0.08 -10.72
C ALA A 290 7.97 0.89 -11.79
N THR A 291 6.63 0.96 -11.72
CA THR A 291 5.82 1.77 -12.63
C THR A 291 4.91 2.74 -11.89
N PRO A 292 4.58 3.91 -12.46
CA PRO A 292 3.62 4.84 -11.87
C PRO A 292 2.17 4.34 -11.98
N LEU A 293 1.92 3.27 -12.75
CA LEU A 293 0.59 2.68 -12.96
C LEU A 293 0.21 1.72 -11.83
N ALA A 294 1.21 1.15 -11.15
CA ALA A 294 1.02 0.16 -10.11
C ALA A 294 0.14 0.66 -8.96
N ASN A 295 0.37 1.88 -8.51
CA ASN A 295 -0.29 2.48 -7.37
C ASN A 295 -0.75 3.91 -7.63
N ALA A 296 -1.93 4.26 -7.12
CA ALA A 296 -2.41 5.64 -7.16
C ALA A 296 -1.42 6.63 -6.50
N GLN A 297 -0.78 6.22 -5.40
CA GLN A 297 0.22 7.02 -4.69
C GLN A 297 1.43 7.36 -5.57
N THR A 298 1.95 6.34 -6.28
CA THR A 298 3.07 6.53 -7.21
C THR A 298 2.66 7.44 -8.36
N GLY A 299 1.44 7.27 -8.89
CA GLY A 299 0.86 8.15 -9.91
C GLY A 299 0.77 9.62 -9.46
N MET A 300 0.39 9.88 -8.21
CA MET A 300 0.33 11.24 -7.66
C MET A 300 1.68 11.96 -7.68
N THR A 301 2.79 11.23 -7.55
CA THR A 301 4.14 11.85 -7.59
C THR A 301 4.52 12.36 -8.98
N MET A 302 3.80 11.98 -10.06
CA MET A 302 4.05 12.49 -11.42
C MET A 302 3.92 14.02 -11.49
N VAL A 303 3.15 14.64 -10.59
CA VAL A 303 3.05 16.10 -10.45
C VAL A 303 4.42 16.74 -10.22
N ALA A 304 5.38 16.03 -9.61
CA ALA A 304 6.76 16.51 -9.46
C ALA A 304 7.58 16.46 -10.76
N GLY A 305 6.97 16.07 -11.90
CA GLY A 305 7.60 16.08 -13.22
C GLY A 305 8.44 14.84 -13.53
N TYR A 306 8.22 13.70 -12.84
CA TYR A 306 8.87 12.44 -13.20
C TYR A 306 8.36 11.90 -14.53
N LYS A 307 9.27 11.31 -15.30
CA LYS A 307 8.96 10.53 -16.49
C LYS A 307 8.75 9.06 -16.12
N PHE A 308 7.99 8.32 -16.92
CA PHE A 308 7.75 6.90 -16.69
C PHE A 308 9.04 6.10 -16.43
N ASN A 309 10.07 6.35 -17.22
CA ASN A 309 11.37 5.65 -17.10
C ASN A 309 12.16 6.00 -15.82
N ASP A 310 11.84 7.13 -15.17
CA ASP A 310 12.49 7.54 -13.91
C ASP A 310 12.08 6.60 -12.78
N TYR A 311 10.81 6.17 -12.77
CA TYR A 311 10.31 5.20 -11.79
C TYR A 311 11.06 3.88 -11.89
N PHE A 312 11.18 3.34 -13.08
CA PHE A 312 11.90 2.10 -13.32
C PHE A 312 13.37 2.19 -12.90
N LYS A 313 14.08 3.23 -13.34
CA LYS A 313 15.50 3.42 -13.02
C LYS A 313 15.76 3.59 -11.53
N TYR A 314 14.89 4.28 -10.82
CA TYR A 314 15.08 4.55 -9.40
C TYR A 314 14.62 3.39 -8.51
N ASN A 315 13.50 2.75 -8.85
CA ASN A 315 12.85 1.78 -7.99
C ASN A 315 13.18 0.32 -8.29
N PHE A 316 13.69 -0.01 -9.49
CA PHE A 316 13.94 -1.41 -9.88
C PHE A 316 14.87 -2.14 -8.90
N LEU A 317 15.95 -1.49 -8.48
CA LEU A 317 16.87 -2.08 -7.50
C LEU A 317 16.19 -2.26 -6.14
N LEU A 318 15.38 -1.29 -5.71
CA LEU A 318 14.63 -1.36 -4.48
C LEU A 318 13.62 -2.51 -4.51
N GLU A 319 12.96 -2.73 -5.63
CA GLU A 319 11.98 -3.80 -5.79
C GLU A 319 12.61 -5.20 -5.66
N ILE A 320 13.83 -5.38 -6.21
CA ILE A 320 14.61 -6.60 -6.00
C ILE A 320 14.97 -6.80 -4.53
N ILE A 321 15.43 -5.74 -3.86
CA ILE A 321 15.76 -5.79 -2.42
C ILE A 321 14.54 -6.14 -1.59
N VAL A 322 13.38 -5.57 -1.91
CA VAL A 322 12.10 -5.84 -1.25
C VAL A 322 11.66 -7.27 -1.48
N PHE A 323 11.75 -7.78 -2.71
CA PHE A 323 11.46 -9.18 -3.01
C PHE A 323 12.27 -10.13 -2.13
N ILE A 324 13.60 -9.93 -2.08
CA ILE A 324 14.49 -10.73 -1.23
C ILE A 324 14.12 -10.57 0.25
N GLY A 325 13.83 -9.32 0.68
CA GLY A 325 13.42 -9.03 2.05
C GLY A 325 12.12 -9.75 2.44
N ILE A 326 11.09 -9.73 1.60
CA ILE A 326 9.82 -10.44 1.88
C ILE A 326 10.06 -11.94 2.02
N VAL A 327 10.77 -12.54 1.04
CA VAL A 327 11.03 -13.98 1.02
C VAL A 327 11.91 -14.43 2.20
N ALA A 328 12.81 -13.56 2.70
CA ALA A 328 13.66 -13.86 3.84
C ALA A 328 12.95 -13.62 5.18
N PHE A 329 12.14 -12.55 5.30
CA PHE A 329 11.57 -12.14 6.59
C PHE A 329 10.27 -12.84 6.93
N VAL A 330 9.42 -13.17 5.95
CA VAL A 330 8.16 -13.87 6.20
C VAL A 330 8.39 -15.20 6.96
N PRO A 331 9.33 -16.07 6.53
CA PRO A 331 9.57 -17.35 7.23
C PRO A 331 10.17 -17.22 8.64
N LEU A 332 10.67 -16.03 9.03
CA LEU A 332 11.20 -15.80 10.37
C LEU A 332 10.10 -15.66 11.43
N PHE A 333 8.92 -15.20 11.02
CA PHE A 333 7.79 -14.93 11.94
C PHE A 333 6.61 -15.87 11.71
N TRP A 334 6.53 -16.45 10.52
CA TRP A 334 5.43 -17.30 10.11
C TRP A 334 5.95 -18.62 9.58
N ASP A 335 5.68 -19.71 10.31
CA ASP A 335 6.01 -21.05 9.81
C ASP A 335 5.30 -21.30 8.49
N LEU A 336 6.04 -21.80 7.49
CA LEU A 336 5.50 -22.09 6.16
C LEU A 336 4.70 -23.40 6.10
N ARG A 337 4.80 -24.25 7.15
CA ARG A 337 4.02 -25.50 7.31
C ARG A 337 3.13 -25.39 8.53
N ILE A 338 1.99 -26.06 8.49
CA ILE A 338 1.08 -26.20 9.61
C ILE A 338 1.60 -27.28 10.57
#